data_082fd2c040fdaf9ff0377ae7de9a8368
#
_entry.id   082fd2c040fdaf9ff0377ae7de9a8368
#
_cell.length_a   1.000
_cell.length_b   1.000
_cell.length_c   1.000
_cell.angle_alpha   90.00
_cell.angle_beta   90.00
_cell.angle_gamma   90.00
#
_symmetry.space_group_name_H-M   'P 1'
#
loop_
_entity.id
_entity.type
_entity.pdbx_description
1 polymer ?
#
loop_
_entity_poly.entity_id
_entity_poly.type
_entity_poly.pdbx_seq_one_letter_code
_entity_poly.pdbx_strand_id
1 'polypeptide(L)'
;NLMNMQPTKLDVFQSKQHLQIEWPDGVVHELPFFGLRKNCPCVACRGGHEKMGQFELELFFVEPTGLMAELRMKALKSVGRHAIRITWSDGHNDGMYRHEDLYEWGDFVSRRVKNTKS
;
A
#
# COMPACT_ATOMS: atom_id res chain seq x y z
N ASN A 1 -19.58 -0.86 5.03
CA ASN A 1 -18.86 0.14 5.79
C ASN A 1 -17.34 -0.12 5.73
N LEU A 2 -16.61 0.84 5.20
CA LEU A 2 -15.16 0.70 5.03
C LEU A 2 -14.41 0.44 6.34
N MET A 3 -14.89 1.01 7.44
CA MET A 3 -14.22 0.88 8.71
C MET A 3 -14.18 -0.56 9.24
N ASN A 4 -15.11 -1.38 8.81
CA ASN A 4 -15.18 -2.77 9.24
C ASN A 4 -14.70 -3.74 8.17
N MET A 5 -14.26 -3.22 7.04
CA MET A 5 -13.87 -4.07 5.94
C MET A 5 -12.43 -4.51 6.08
N GLN A 6 -12.23 -5.82 6.13
CA GLN A 6 -10.89 -6.41 6.18
C GLN A 6 -10.63 -7.15 4.88
N PRO A 7 -9.39 -7.15 4.39
CA PRO A 7 -9.09 -7.92 3.19
C PRO A 7 -9.44 -9.39 3.38
N THR A 8 -10.04 -10.00 2.35
CA THR A 8 -10.31 -11.43 2.36
C THR A 8 -9.10 -12.21 1.89
N LYS A 9 -8.21 -11.57 1.13
CA LYS A 9 -7.02 -12.22 0.63
C LYS A 9 -5.94 -11.17 0.33
N LEU A 10 -4.70 -11.52 0.62
CA LEU A 10 -3.53 -10.69 0.35
C LEU A 10 -2.51 -11.53 -0.40
N ASP A 11 -2.16 -11.13 -1.62
CA ASP A 11 -1.17 -11.81 -2.44
C ASP A 11 -0.02 -10.88 -2.76
N VAL A 12 1.20 -11.35 -2.56
CA VAL A 12 2.40 -10.57 -2.83
C VAL A 12 3.03 -11.08 -4.11
N PHE A 13 3.14 -10.20 -5.10
CA PHE A 13 3.78 -10.52 -6.38
C PHE A 13 5.13 -9.81 -6.44
N GLN A 14 6.17 -10.50 -5.97
CA GLN A 14 7.50 -9.89 -5.84
C GLN A 14 8.08 -9.44 -7.17
N SER A 15 7.93 -10.26 -8.22
CA SER A 15 8.51 -9.92 -9.52
C SER A 15 7.86 -8.70 -10.15
N LYS A 16 6.58 -8.48 -9.89
CA LYS A 16 5.86 -7.32 -10.38
C LYS A 16 5.92 -6.15 -9.40
N GLN A 17 6.38 -6.41 -8.20
CA GLN A 17 6.42 -5.43 -7.11
C GLN A 17 5.04 -4.86 -6.82
N HIS A 18 4.04 -5.73 -6.73
CA HIS A 18 2.66 -5.35 -6.42
C HIS A 18 2.12 -6.18 -5.27
N LEU A 19 1.27 -5.56 -4.45
CA LEU A 19 0.45 -6.23 -3.46
C LEU A 19 -0.97 -6.27 -4.00
N GLN A 20 -1.54 -7.45 -4.13
CA GLN A 20 -2.93 -7.60 -4.55
C GLN A 20 -3.80 -7.83 -3.32
N ILE A 21 -4.87 -7.06 -3.21
CA ILE A 21 -5.79 -7.13 -2.08
C ILE A 21 -7.19 -7.44 -2.59
N GLU A 22 -7.79 -8.49 -2.06
CA GLU A 22 -9.20 -8.79 -2.34
C GLU A 22 -10.03 -8.40 -1.13
N TRP A 23 -11.14 -7.74 -1.40
CA TRP A 23 -12.01 -7.20 -0.37
C TRP A 23 -13.34 -7.94 -0.31
N PRO A 24 -14.05 -7.90 0.84
CA PRO A 24 -15.33 -8.61 0.97
C PRO A 24 -16.41 -8.16 -0.01
N ASP A 25 -16.31 -6.95 -0.54
CA ASP A 25 -17.27 -6.45 -1.53
C ASP A 25 -17.00 -6.94 -2.95
N GLY A 26 -16.00 -7.79 -3.12
CA GLY A 26 -15.65 -8.33 -4.42
C GLY A 26 -14.65 -7.49 -5.21
N VAL A 27 -14.25 -6.35 -4.67
CA VAL A 27 -13.27 -5.49 -5.32
C VAL A 27 -11.87 -6.07 -5.13
N VAL A 28 -11.05 -6.00 -6.17
CA VAL A 28 -9.65 -6.43 -6.13
C VAL A 28 -8.78 -5.24 -6.51
N HIS A 29 -7.85 -4.91 -5.65
CA HIS A 29 -6.91 -3.81 -5.89
C HIS A 29 -5.49 -4.34 -6.05
N GLU A 30 -4.70 -3.65 -6.86
CA GLU A 30 -3.26 -3.92 -6.97
C GLU A 30 -2.51 -2.64 -6.64
N LEU A 31 -1.65 -2.73 -5.64
CA LEU A 31 -0.90 -1.57 -5.18
C LEU A 31 0.60 -1.80 -5.40
N PRO A 32 1.26 -0.93 -6.18
CA PRO A 32 2.70 -1.04 -6.38
C PRO A 32 3.48 -0.84 -5.10
N PHE A 33 4.54 -1.61 -4.92
CA PHE A 33 5.40 -1.53 -3.73
C PHE A 33 5.95 -0.12 -3.51
N PHE A 34 6.41 0.51 -4.58
CA PHE A 34 7.04 1.83 -4.47
C PHE A 34 6.11 2.83 -3.79
N GLY A 35 4.86 2.91 -4.28
CA GLY A 35 3.87 3.81 -3.68
C GLY A 35 3.57 3.46 -2.24
N LEU A 36 3.45 2.16 -1.93
CA LEU A 36 3.21 1.72 -0.56
C LEU A 36 4.36 2.13 0.36
N ARG A 37 5.60 1.88 -0.08
CA ARG A 37 6.77 2.21 0.73
C ARG A 37 6.93 3.71 0.92
N LYS A 38 6.69 4.50 -0.12
CA LYS A 38 6.80 5.95 -0.05
C LYS A 38 5.69 6.58 0.77
N ASN A 39 4.56 5.90 0.87
CA ASN A 39 3.43 6.36 1.68
C ASN A 39 3.35 5.63 3.02
N CYS A 40 4.48 5.13 3.52
CA CYS A 40 4.52 4.49 4.83
C CYS A 40 3.92 5.42 5.87
N PRO A 41 2.96 4.94 6.69
CA PRO A 41 2.26 5.81 7.63
C PRO A 41 3.02 6.15 8.90
N CYS A 42 4.24 5.67 9.08
CA CYS A 42 4.97 5.92 10.32
C CYS A 42 5.35 7.40 10.44
N VAL A 43 5.55 7.84 11.68
CA VAL A 43 5.85 9.24 11.98
C VAL A 43 7.07 9.74 11.20
N ALA A 44 8.13 8.94 11.19
CA ALA A 44 9.37 9.33 10.52
C ALA A 44 9.18 9.57 9.02
N CYS A 45 8.43 8.68 8.35
CA CYS A 45 8.20 8.80 6.92
C CYS A 45 7.29 9.96 6.57
N ARG A 46 6.35 10.29 7.47
CA ARG A 46 5.42 11.41 7.23
C ARG A 46 6.02 12.76 7.64
N GLY A 47 7.18 12.77 8.28
CA GLY A 47 7.84 14.00 8.67
C GLY A 47 7.35 14.61 9.96
N GLY A 48 6.73 13.80 10.82
CA GLY A 48 6.25 14.24 12.12
C GLY A 48 4.76 13.99 12.31
N HIS A 49 4.31 14.09 13.54
CA HIS A 49 2.90 13.83 13.88
C HIS A 49 1.93 14.74 13.12
N GLU A 50 2.33 15.97 12.88
CA GLU A 50 1.47 16.94 12.20
C GLU A 50 1.15 16.55 10.76
N LYS A 51 2.01 15.73 10.16
CA LYS A 51 1.83 15.33 8.76
C LYS A 51 1.34 13.91 8.59
N MET A 52 1.00 13.24 9.69
CA MET A 52 0.44 11.90 9.59
C MET A 52 -0.92 11.98 8.90
N GLY A 53 -1.16 11.05 8.00
CA GLY A 53 -2.38 11.06 7.20
C GLY A 53 -2.26 11.84 5.90
N GLN A 54 -1.14 12.48 5.66
CA GLN A 54 -0.90 13.19 4.41
C GLN A 54 -0.07 12.29 3.48
N PHE A 55 -0.72 11.78 2.45
CA PHE A 55 -0.10 10.80 1.56
C PHE A 55 0.04 11.35 0.14
N GLU A 56 1.03 10.85 -0.57
CA GLU A 56 1.32 11.25 -1.94
C GLU A 56 0.95 10.12 -2.89
N LEU A 57 -0.31 10.05 -3.28
CA LEU A 57 -0.82 8.94 -4.07
C LEU A 57 -0.30 8.90 -5.50
N GLU A 58 0.21 10.03 -6.01
CA GLU A 58 0.82 10.05 -7.33
C GLU A 58 2.06 9.17 -7.41
N LEU A 59 2.69 8.89 -6.26
CA LEU A 59 3.87 8.04 -6.22
C LEU A 59 3.57 6.58 -6.57
N PHE A 60 2.29 6.17 -6.57
CA PHE A 60 1.93 4.85 -7.05
C PHE A 60 2.16 4.68 -8.55
N PHE A 61 2.34 5.77 -9.26
CA PHE A 61 2.53 5.74 -10.71
C PHE A 61 3.97 6.05 -11.13
N VAL A 62 4.87 6.19 -10.17
CA VAL A 62 6.27 6.44 -10.45
C VAL A 62 7.00 5.12 -10.65
N GLU A 63 7.81 5.04 -11.71
CA GLU A 63 8.65 3.88 -12.00
C GLU A 63 9.83 3.90 -11.05
N PRO A 64 10.01 2.89 -10.18
CA PRO A 64 11.14 2.90 -9.27
C PRO A 64 12.47 2.71 -10.01
N THR A 65 13.52 3.35 -9.49
CA THR A 65 14.87 3.24 -10.05
C THR A 65 15.86 2.93 -8.93
N GLY A 66 17.06 2.47 -9.31
CA GLY A 66 18.12 2.18 -8.35
C GLY A 66 17.69 1.08 -7.38
N LEU A 67 18.01 1.29 -6.11
CA LEU A 67 17.69 0.29 -5.08
C LEU A 67 16.19 0.06 -4.91
N MET A 68 15.38 1.06 -5.19
CA MET A 68 13.93 0.91 -5.07
C MET A 68 13.35 0.00 -6.15
N ALA A 69 14.03 -0.15 -7.28
CA ALA A 69 13.59 -1.09 -8.31
C ALA A 69 13.75 -2.54 -7.86
N GLU A 70 14.50 -2.77 -6.80
CA GLU A 70 14.71 -4.12 -6.25
C GLU A 70 13.97 -4.34 -4.93
N LEU A 71 13.08 -3.42 -4.58
CA LEU A 71 12.34 -3.49 -3.34
C LEU A 71 11.49 -4.76 -3.26
N ARG A 72 11.56 -5.43 -2.12
CA ARG A 72 10.78 -6.63 -1.86
C ARG A 72 10.03 -6.50 -0.54
N MET A 73 8.92 -7.19 -0.45
CA MET A 73 8.15 -7.26 0.79
C MET A 73 8.57 -8.52 1.53
N LYS A 74 9.27 -8.36 2.65
CA LYS A 74 9.79 -9.51 3.40
C LYS A 74 8.77 -10.16 4.32
N ALA A 75 7.85 -9.38 4.85
CA ALA A 75 6.82 -9.91 5.74
C ALA A 75 5.59 -9.02 5.70
N LEU A 76 4.45 -9.64 5.95
CA LEU A 76 3.16 -8.99 5.96
C LEU A 76 2.37 -9.59 7.11
N LYS A 77 1.96 -8.76 8.07
CA LYS A 77 1.24 -9.24 9.24
C LYS A 77 0.02 -8.39 9.53
N SER A 78 -1.06 -9.03 9.95
CA SER A 78 -2.24 -8.32 10.43
C SER A 78 -1.94 -7.72 11.80
N VAL A 79 -2.39 -6.48 12.01
CA VAL A 79 -2.26 -5.80 13.30
C VAL A 79 -3.68 -5.47 13.75
N GLY A 80 -4.21 -6.24 14.68
CA GLY A 80 -5.58 -6.09 15.09
C GLY A 80 -6.52 -6.34 13.92
N ARG A 81 -7.61 -5.58 13.85
CA ARG A 81 -8.64 -5.73 12.82
C ARG A 81 -8.60 -4.65 11.76
N HIS A 82 -7.74 -3.66 11.91
CA HIS A 82 -7.83 -2.46 11.09
C HIS A 82 -6.59 -2.15 10.29
N ALA A 83 -5.51 -2.90 10.47
CA ALA A 83 -4.24 -2.56 9.83
C ALA A 83 -3.40 -3.78 9.50
N ILE A 84 -2.43 -3.57 8.61
CA ILE A 84 -1.39 -4.56 8.35
C ILE A 84 -0.04 -3.87 8.55
N ARG A 85 0.96 -4.65 8.95
CA ARG A 85 2.33 -4.16 9.04
C ARG A 85 3.14 -4.83 7.96
N ILE A 86 3.92 -4.04 7.24
CA ILE A 86 4.76 -4.53 6.17
C ILE A 86 6.22 -4.36 6.56
N THR A 87 7.01 -5.43 6.39
CA THR A 87 8.46 -5.36 6.54
C THR A 87 9.06 -5.39 5.15
N TRP A 88 9.83 -4.35 4.85
CA TRP A 88 10.42 -4.18 3.52
C TRP A 88 11.86 -4.64 3.49
N SER A 89 12.36 -4.94 2.28
CA SER A 89 13.73 -5.42 2.11
C SER A 89 14.79 -4.39 2.47
N ASP A 90 14.42 -3.12 2.54
CA ASP A 90 15.35 -2.06 2.98
C ASP A 90 15.44 -1.97 4.51
N GLY A 91 14.78 -2.88 5.22
CA GLY A 91 14.81 -2.92 6.68
C GLY A 91 13.73 -2.12 7.37
N HIS A 92 12.94 -1.36 6.63
CA HIS A 92 11.88 -0.54 7.22
C HIS A 92 10.68 -1.39 7.59
N ASN A 93 10.19 -1.27 8.82
CA ASN A 93 9.05 -2.06 9.27
C ASN A 93 8.14 -1.33 10.26
N ASP A 94 8.22 -0.02 10.30
CA ASP A 94 7.48 0.78 11.28
C ASP A 94 6.06 1.16 10.86
N GLY A 95 5.71 0.95 9.60
CA GLY A 95 4.43 1.41 9.09
C GLY A 95 3.30 0.42 9.34
N MET A 96 2.22 0.91 9.95
CA MET A 96 0.98 0.16 10.06
C MET A 96 -0.02 0.77 9.10
N TYR A 97 -0.30 0.05 8.02
CA TYR A 97 -1.19 0.54 6.97
C TYR A 97 -2.63 0.18 7.33
N ARG A 98 -3.46 1.20 7.53
CA ARG A 98 -4.86 0.95 7.86
C ARG A 98 -5.62 0.42 6.66
N HIS A 99 -6.55 -0.49 6.90
CA HIS A 99 -7.32 -1.09 5.80
C HIS A 99 -8.09 -0.03 5.01
N GLU A 100 -8.67 0.95 5.69
CA GLU A 100 -9.42 2.00 4.99
C GLU A 100 -8.54 2.84 4.08
N ASP A 101 -7.28 3.09 4.48
CA ASP A 101 -6.35 3.82 3.63
C ASP A 101 -5.97 2.99 2.40
N LEU A 102 -5.71 1.71 2.63
CA LEU A 102 -5.37 0.81 1.52
C LEU A 102 -6.50 0.72 0.51
N TYR A 103 -7.73 0.69 0.99
CA TYR A 103 -8.89 0.65 0.09
C TYR A 103 -8.97 1.93 -0.74
N GLU A 104 -8.81 3.09 -0.10
CA GLU A 104 -8.83 4.37 -0.82
C GLU A 104 -7.72 4.45 -1.84
N TRP A 105 -6.52 4.01 -1.48
CA TRP A 105 -5.39 4.02 -2.40
C TRP A 105 -5.64 3.10 -3.59
N GLY A 106 -6.18 1.92 -3.31
CA GLY A 106 -6.50 0.97 -4.36
C GLY A 106 -7.54 1.51 -5.33
N ASP A 107 -8.55 2.18 -4.81
CA ASP A 107 -9.57 2.84 -5.62
C ASP A 107 -8.94 3.92 -6.52
N PHE A 108 -8.07 4.72 -5.93
CA PHE A 108 -7.38 5.79 -6.66
C PHE A 108 -6.57 5.22 -7.82
N VAL A 109 -5.78 4.18 -7.55
CA VAL A 109 -4.96 3.53 -8.57
C VAL A 109 -5.83 2.91 -9.66
N SER A 110 -6.89 2.21 -9.26
CA SER A 110 -7.79 1.56 -10.20
C SER A 110 -8.46 2.55 -11.14
N ARG A 111 -8.92 3.66 -10.60
CA ARG A 111 -9.59 4.68 -11.42
C ARG A 111 -8.63 5.33 -12.42
N ARG A 112 -7.39 5.56 -11.99
CA ARG A 112 -6.39 6.14 -12.87
C ARG A 112 -6.06 5.18 -14.02
N VAL A 113 -5.90 3.89 -13.72
CA VAL A 113 -5.61 2.88 -14.73
C VAL A 113 -6.75 2.78 -15.74
N LYS A 114 -7.99 2.78 -15.27
CA LYS A 114 -9.15 2.74 -16.15
C LYS A 114 -9.18 3.95 -17.09
N ASN A 115 -8.88 5.13 -16.57
CA ASN A 115 -8.90 6.35 -17.36
C ASN A 115 -7.82 6.35 -18.43
N THR A 116 -6.67 5.74 -18.15
CA THR A 116 -5.58 5.71 -19.12
C THR A 116 -5.77 4.66 -20.21
N LYS A 117 -6.66 3.70 -20.01
CA LYS A 117 -6.92 2.66 -20.98
C LYS A 117 -7.93 3.06 -22.06
N SER A 118 -8.62 4.13 -21.86
CA SER A 118 -9.64 4.57 -22.83
C SER A 118 -9.10 5.36 -24.03
#